data_6facf5d576eaa5194f95ca6c89693e87
#
_entry.id   6facf5d576eaa5194f95ca6c89693e87
#
_cell.length_a   1.000
_cell.length_b   1.000
_cell.length_c   1.000
_cell.angle_alpha   90.00
_cell.angle_beta   90.00
_cell.angle_gamma   90.00
#
_symmetry.space_group_name_H-M   'P 1'
#
loop_
_entity.id
_entity.type
_entity.pdbx_description
1 polymer ?
#
loop_
_entity_poly.entity_id
_entity_poly.type
_entity_poly.pdbx_seq_one_letter_code
_entity_poly.pdbx_strand_id
1 'polypeptide(L)'
;MSLRVAYQGAPGAYSEETAARLFPDAELVPRRSFADVFAALEKTCVEAAVVPVENSIAGAVVDVYDLLRQHRSLTIAAEAILRVRHCLLAVPEARLTEIRVARSHPQALAQVEPWLRAHGIEPEVAYDTAGAAAEVASRGDRAVAAVASRRAAERNGLAVLAEDIAAGDENYTRFFGLVRRDDGSPRDAIPPALRSGQAKTSLVLAVKDRPGALVLALQPFAAAGVNLAKIESRPSRQAAWEYCFYVDLHGDPAESPTREALAILRRTAAWVELLGTYPMANGPL
;
A
#
# COMPACT_ATOMS: atom_id res chain seq x y z
N MET A 1 -0.68 -10.69 25.22
CA MET A 1 -0.70 -9.26 24.78
C MET A 1 -1.40 -9.21 23.45
N SER A 2 -2.21 -8.19 23.19
CA SER A 2 -2.84 -7.99 21.87
C SER A 2 -1.76 -7.66 20.85
N LEU A 3 -1.87 -8.19 19.63
CA LEU A 3 -1.01 -7.87 18.50
C LEU A 3 -1.17 -6.39 18.14
N ARG A 4 -0.07 -5.63 18.02
CA ARG A 4 -0.08 -4.23 17.59
C ARG A 4 0.38 -4.12 16.15
N VAL A 5 -0.38 -3.42 15.33
CA VAL A 5 -0.12 -3.26 13.90
C VAL A 5 -0.02 -1.78 13.53
N ALA A 6 1.15 -1.37 13.04
CA ALA A 6 1.34 0.01 12.58
C ALA A 6 0.80 0.21 11.17
N TYR A 7 0.26 1.40 10.91
CA TYR A 7 -0.13 1.85 9.58
C TYR A 7 0.16 3.35 9.43
N GLN A 8 0.29 3.83 8.19
CA GLN A 8 0.48 5.26 7.90
C GLN A 8 -0.87 5.96 7.73
N GLY A 9 -1.01 7.15 8.32
CA GLY A 9 -2.17 8.02 8.22
C GLY A 9 -2.93 8.18 9.54
N ALA A 10 -3.97 9.01 9.51
CA ALA A 10 -4.89 9.21 10.63
C ALA A 10 -5.91 8.06 10.74
N PRO A 11 -6.60 7.91 11.91
CA PRO A 11 -7.73 7.00 12.03
C PRO A 11 -8.80 7.25 10.95
N GLY A 12 -9.24 6.17 10.28
CA GLY A 12 -10.13 6.24 9.12
C GLY A 12 -9.39 6.15 7.76
N ALA A 13 -8.06 6.09 7.74
CA ALA A 13 -7.31 5.91 6.49
C ALA A 13 -7.56 4.54 5.85
N TYR A 14 -7.39 4.42 4.52
CA TYR A 14 -7.44 3.15 3.80
C TYR A 14 -6.42 2.14 4.32
N SER A 15 -5.26 2.62 4.80
CA SER A 15 -4.26 1.78 5.46
C SER A 15 -4.78 1.18 6.77
N GLU A 16 -5.55 1.93 7.57
CA GLU A 16 -6.22 1.40 8.76
C GLU A 16 -7.26 0.33 8.41
N GLU A 17 -8.07 0.59 7.38
CA GLU A 17 -9.08 -0.36 6.92
C GLU A 17 -8.43 -1.68 6.49
N THR A 18 -7.35 -1.60 5.71
CA THR A 18 -6.61 -2.79 5.29
C THR A 18 -5.96 -3.51 6.48
N ALA A 19 -5.38 -2.76 7.42
CA ALA A 19 -4.80 -3.34 8.63
C ALA A 19 -5.83 -4.08 9.47
N ALA A 20 -7.05 -3.54 9.63
CA ALA A 20 -8.15 -4.20 10.32
C ALA A 20 -8.61 -5.50 9.65
N ARG A 21 -8.51 -5.60 8.32
CA ARG A 21 -8.90 -6.80 7.58
C ARG A 21 -7.79 -7.86 7.57
N LEU A 22 -6.52 -7.44 7.50
CA LEU A 22 -5.37 -8.34 7.59
C LEU A 22 -5.13 -8.87 9.01
N PHE A 23 -5.48 -8.09 10.03
CA PHE A 23 -5.24 -8.39 11.45
C PHE A 23 -6.47 -7.97 12.28
N PRO A 24 -7.58 -8.74 12.21
CA PRO A 24 -8.88 -8.32 12.77
C PRO A 24 -8.86 -8.05 14.28
N ASP A 25 -8.04 -8.79 15.04
CA ASP A 25 -7.99 -8.70 16.50
C ASP A 25 -6.82 -7.82 17.01
N ALA A 26 -6.18 -7.06 16.12
CA ALA A 26 -5.03 -6.24 16.47
C ALA A 26 -5.41 -4.85 16.98
N GLU A 27 -4.57 -4.33 17.86
CA GLU A 27 -4.53 -2.90 18.16
C GLU A 27 -3.87 -2.15 17.01
N LEU A 28 -4.60 -1.27 16.34
CA LEU A 28 -4.12 -0.52 15.19
C LEU A 28 -3.46 0.78 15.64
N VAL A 29 -2.19 0.97 15.27
CA VAL A 29 -1.34 2.06 15.77
C VAL A 29 -0.99 3.02 14.61
N PRO A 30 -1.61 4.21 14.54
CA PRO A 30 -1.32 5.18 13.48
C PRO A 30 0.10 5.73 13.58
N ARG A 31 0.70 6.00 12.43
CA ARG A 31 2.01 6.66 12.29
C ARG A 31 1.91 7.77 11.24
N ARG A 32 2.69 8.84 11.41
CA ARG A 32 2.64 10.01 10.53
C ARG A 32 3.26 9.75 9.17
N SER A 33 4.31 8.96 9.12
CA SER A 33 5.05 8.67 7.87
C SER A 33 5.28 7.18 7.69
N PHE A 34 5.60 6.76 6.46
CA PHE A 34 6.04 5.39 6.19
C PHE A 34 7.33 5.06 6.94
N ALA A 35 8.28 6.01 7.05
CA ALA A 35 9.50 5.81 7.82
C ALA A 35 9.22 5.49 9.30
N ASP A 36 8.22 6.17 9.91
CA ASP A 36 7.81 5.87 11.29
C ASP A 36 7.17 4.48 11.41
N VAL A 37 6.43 4.02 10.40
CA VAL A 37 5.85 2.66 10.36
C VAL A 37 6.96 1.61 10.36
N PHE A 38 7.93 1.75 9.44
CA PHE A 38 9.06 0.82 9.33
C PHE A 38 9.93 0.83 10.59
N ALA A 39 10.24 2.00 11.12
CA ALA A 39 11.02 2.14 12.35
C ALA A 39 10.31 1.54 13.57
N ALA A 40 8.97 1.69 13.69
CA ALA A 40 8.20 1.10 14.77
C ALA A 40 8.23 -0.43 14.74
N LEU A 41 8.15 -1.04 13.54
CA LEU A 41 8.22 -2.48 13.36
C LEU A 41 9.63 -3.01 13.65
N GLU A 42 10.67 -2.36 13.14
CA GLU A 42 12.06 -2.77 13.34
C GLU A 42 12.49 -2.67 14.81
N LYS A 43 12.05 -1.60 15.51
CA LYS A 43 12.33 -1.37 16.96
C LYS A 43 11.41 -2.15 17.88
N THR A 44 10.65 -3.11 17.39
CA THR A 44 9.71 -3.94 18.19
C THR A 44 8.63 -3.15 18.96
N CYS A 45 8.36 -1.91 18.54
CA CYS A 45 7.25 -1.13 19.10
C CYS A 45 5.88 -1.66 18.65
N VAL A 46 5.84 -2.41 17.56
CA VAL A 46 4.69 -3.14 17.02
C VAL A 46 5.16 -4.50 16.47
N GLU A 47 4.24 -5.43 16.29
CA GLU A 47 4.55 -6.78 15.84
C GLU A 47 4.39 -6.94 14.33
N ALA A 48 3.52 -6.12 13.70
CA ALA A 48 3.32 -6.10 12.25
C ALA A 48 3.09 -4.66 11.75
N ALA A 49 3.09 -4.49 10.44
CA ALA A 49 2.76 -3.21 9.81
C ALA A 49 2.01 -3.43 8.49
N VAL A 50 1.20 -2.45 8.09
CA VAL A 50 0.51 -2.44 6.81
C VAL A 50 0.85 -1.15 6.07
N VAL A 51 1.31 -1.30 4.82
CA VAL A 51 1.73 -0.18 3.96
C VAL A 51 1.19 -0.32 2.54
N PRO A 52 0.72 0.77 1.91
CA PRO A 52 0.35 0.77 0.50
C PRO A 52 1.61 0.67 -0.36
N VAL A 53 1.56 -0.08 -1.45
CA VAL A 53 2.70 -0.25 -2.36
C VAL A 53 2.42 0.16 -3.78
N GLU A 54 1.14 0.17 -4.17
CA GLU A 54 0.73 0.50 -5.53
C GLU A 54 -0.75 0.88 -5.55
N ASN A 55 -1.08 1.90 -6.35
CA ASN A 55 -2.46 2.24 -6.66
C ASN A 55 -2.67 2.09 -8.17
N SER A 56 -3.82 1.54 -8.59
CA SER A 56 -4.11 1.23 -10.00
C SER A 56 -4.15 2.47 -10.91
N ILE A 57 -4.37 3.67 -10.34
CA ILE A 57 -4.44 4.95 -11.07
C ILE A 57 -3.12 5.71 -10.93
N ALA A 58 -2.56 5.76 -9.71
CA ALA A 58 -1.40 6.60 -9.38
C ALA A 58 -0.06 5.88 -9.49
N GLY A 59 -0.07 4.56 -9.66
CA GLY A 59 1.15 3.77 -9.77
C GLY A 59 1.80 3.45 -8.43
N ALA A 60 3.11 3.22 -8.45
CA ALA A 60 3.89 2.75 -7.32
C ALA A 60 4.04 3.78 -6.20
N VAL A 61 3.93 3.34 -4.94
CA VAL A 61 4.26 4.14 -3.75
C VAL A 61 5.77 4.04 -3.51
N VAL A 62 6.48 4.93 -4.17
CA VAL A 62 7.93 4.94 -4.33
C VAL A 62 8.68 4.86 -3.00
N ASP A 63 8.26 5.65 -1.99
CA ASP A 63 8.91 5.72 -0.68
C ASP A 63 8.90 4.38 0.04
N VAL A 64 7.84 3.59 -0.13
CA VAL A 64 7.72 2.26 0.49
C VAL A 64 8.71 1.27 -0.11
N TYR A 65 8.93 1.29 -1.42
CA TYR A 65 9.95 0.44 -2.06
C TYR A 65 11.36 0.79 -1.58
N ASP A 66 11.67 2.08 -1.43
CA ASP A 66 12.96 2.52 -0.91
C ASP A 66 13.17 2.05 0.56
N LEU A 67 12.11 2.11 1.39
CA LEU A 67 12.14 1.65 2.78
C LEU A 67 12.25 0.13 2.89
N LEU A 68 11.56 -0.65 2.05
CA LEU A 68 11.69 -2.11 2.01
C LEU A 68 13.14 -2.55 1.80
N ARG A 69 13.89 -1.84 0.94
CA ARG A 69 15.30 -2.12 0.70
C ARG A 69 16.22 -1.70 1.85
N GLN A 70 15.86 -0.65 2.59
CA GLN A 70 16.65 -0.15 3.73
C GLN A 70 16.50 -1.03 4.97
N HIS A 71 15.31 -1.57 5.22
CA HIS A 71 14.97 -2.34 6.42
C HIS A 71 14.99 -3.86 6.16
N ARG A 72 16.19 -4.41 5.96
CA ARG A 72 16.40 -5.82 5.60
C ARG A 72 15.97 -6.84 6.66
N SER A 73 15.81 -6.40 7.89
CA SER A 73 15.26 -7.20 9.00
C SER A 73 13.76 -7.50 8.83
N LEU A 74 13.09 -6.78 7.93
CA LEU A 74 11.66 -6.93 7.66
C LEU A 74 11.40 -7.81 6.44
N THR A 75 10.20 -8.38 6.37
CA THR A 75 9.77 -9.21 5.24
C THR A 75 8.29 -9.02 4.97
N ILE A 76 7.89 -9.19 3.72
CA ILE A 76 6.48 -9.20 3.32
C ILE A 76 5.90 -10.56 3.71
N ALA A 77 4.81 -10.54 4.47
CA ALA A 77 4.09 -11.72 4.94
C ALA A 77 2.71 -11.89 4.31
N ALA A 78 2.13 -10.80 3.80
CA ALA A 78 0.81 -10.80 3.19
C ALA A 78 0.70 -9.72 2.11
N GLU A 79 -0.25 -9.95 1.21
CA GLU A 79 -0.71 -8.99 0.22
C GLU A 79 -2.22 -8.80 0.39
N ALA A 80 -2.68 -7.57 0.23
CA ALA A 80 -4.10 -7.26 0.18
C ALA A 80 -4.36 -6.22 -0.90
N ILE A 81 -5.54 -6.29 -1.51
CA ILE A 81 -6.03 -5.32 -2.47
C ILE A 81 -7.29 -4.70 -1.87
N LEU A 82 -7.33 -3.38 -1.75
CA LEU A 82 -8.49 -2.64 -1.27
C LEU A 82 -9.05 -1.76 -2.39
N ARG A 83 -10.36 -1.84 -2.61
CA ARG A 83 -11.05 -0.86 -3.47
C ARG A 83 -11.12 0.47 -2.75
N VAL A 84 -10.60 1.53 -3.37
CA VAL A 84 -10.64 2.90 -2.85
C VAL A 84 -11.94 3.55 -3.30
N ARG A 85 -12.80 3.88 -2.33
CA ARG A 85 -14.06 4.58 -2.58
C ARG A 85 -14.03 5.92 -1.90
N HIS A 86 -14.01 6.98 -2.69
CA HIS A 86 -14.04 8.34 -2.15
C HIS A 86 -15.48 8.78 -1.89
N CYS A 87 -15.72 9.28 -0.67
CA CYS A 87 -16.98 9.86 -0.24
C CYS A 87 -16.79 11.35 0.05
N LEU A 88 -17.84 12.15 -0.15
CA LEU A 88 -17.90 13.51 0.36
C LEU A 88 -18.50 13.48 1.76
N LEU A 89 -17.73 13.95 2.73
CA LEU A 89 -18.03 13.88 4.16
C LEU A 89 -18.19 15.28 4.74
N ALA A 90 -19.23 15.51 5.52
CA ALA A 90 -19.45 16.80 6.19
C ALA A 90 -20.06 16.59 7.58
N VAL A 91 -20.18 17.65 8.36
CA VAL A 91 -20.89 17.60 9.65
C VAL A 91 -22.35 17.16 9.43
N PRO A 92 -22.98 16.45 10.39
CA PRO A 92 -24.30 15.82 10.18
C PRO A 92 -25.41 16.75 9.71
N GLU A 93 -25.38 18.02 10.11
CA GLU A 93 -26.40 19.02 9.77
C GLU A 93 -26.18 19.69 8.41
N ALA A 94 -25.03 19.45 7.74
CA ALA A 94 -24.73 20.05 6.44
C ALA A 94 -25.51 19.37 5.32
N ARG A 95 -25.84 20.15 4.29
CA ARG A 95 -26.47 19.67 3.06
C ARG A 95 -25.49 19.83 1.88
N LEU A 96 -25.57 18.96 0.89
CA LEU A 96 -24.69 19.02 -0.28
C LEU A 96 -24.71 20.41 -0.97
N THR A 97 -25.87 21.06 -1.01
CA THR A 97 -26.05 22.39 -1.62
C THR A 97 -25.37 23.54 -0.82
N GLU A 98 -25.00 23.30 0.43
CA GLU A 98 -24.31 24.26 1.29
C GLU A 98 -22.78 24.17 1.13
N ILE A 99 -22.27 23.05 0.65
CA ILE A 99 -20.82 22.82 0.54
C ILE A 99 -20.22 23.74 -0.53
N ARG A 100 -19.14 24.41 -0.16
CA ARG A 100 -18.35 25.30 -1.03
C ARG A 100 -16.94 24.79 -1.24
N VAL A 101 -16.38 24.08 -0.25
CA VAL A 101 -14.98 23.62 -0.25
C VAL A 101 -14.92 22.14 0.11
N ALA A 102 -14.11 21.38 -0.62
CA ALA A 102 -13.80 20.00 -0.30
C ALA A 102 -12.30 19.83 -0.06
N ARG A 103 -11.92 19.32 1.14
CA ARG A 103 -10.53 19.14 1.58
C ARG A 103 -10.10 17.70 1.45
N SER A 104 -8.90 17.47 0.91
CA SER A 104 -8.29 16.13 0.88
C SER A 104 -6.83 16.17 0.43
N HIS A 105 -6.18 14.98 0.39
CA HIS A 105 -4.89 14.80 -0.25
C HIS A 105 -4.97 15.15 -1.75
N PRO A 106 -3.93 15.78 -2.35
CA PRO A 106 -3.93 16.20 -3.76
C PRO A 106 -4.38 15.12 -4.74
N GLN A 107 -3.92 13.88 -4.53
CA GLN A 107 -4.25 12.75 -5.37
C GLN A 107 -5.73 12.37 -5.32
N ALA A 108 -6.35 12.39 -4.13
CA ALA A 108 -7.78 12.13 -3.99
C ALA A 108 -8.61 13.25 -4.63
N LEU A 109 -8.20 14.52 -4.46
CA LEU A 109 -8.84 15.66 -5.11
C LEU A 109 -8.79 15.55 -6.63
N ALA A 110 -7.65 15.15 -7.21
CA ALA A 110 -7.53 14.95 -8.65
C ALA A 110 -8.47 13.85 -9.18
N GLN A 111 -8.69 12.79 -8.41
CA GLN A 111 -9.58 11.69 -8.78
C GLN A 111 -11.06 12.08 -8.73
N VAL A 112 -11.45 13.05 -7.91
CA VAL A 112 -12.84 13.51 -7.75
C VAL A 112 -13.11 14.86 -8.40
N GLU A 113 -12.12 15.46 -9.05
CA GLU A 113 -12.19 16.81 -9.63
C GLU A 113 -13.38 17.02 -10.57
N PRO A 114 -13.71 16.09 -11.51
CA PRO A 114 -14.86 16.26 -12.38
C PRO A 114 -16.18 16.33 -11.60
N TRP A 115 -16.30 15.54 -10.53
CA TRP A 115 -17.48 15.53 -9.67
C TRP A 115 -17.60 16.84 -8.86
N LEU A 116 -16.51 17.31 -8.26
CA LEU A 116 -16.47 18.57 -7.50
C LEU A 116 -16.84 19.76 -8.39
N ARG A 117 -16.26 19.84 -9.59
CA ARG A 117 -16.56 20.88 -10.58
C ARG A 117 -18.04 20.91 -10.98
N ALA A 118 -18.64 19.73 -11.22
CA ALA A 118 -20.07 19.63 -11.56
C ALA A 118 -20.99 20.14 -10.45
N HIS A 119 -20.52 20.16 -9.19
CA HIS A 119 -21.26 20.64 -8.03
C HIS A 119 -20.83 22.05 -7.57
N GLY A 120 -19.91 22.70 -8.26
CA GLY A 120 -19.40 24.04 -7.91
C GLY A 120 -18.65 24.06 -6.57
N ILE A 121 -17.96 22.96 -6.21
CA ILE A 121 -17.21 22.79 -4.97
C ILE A 121 -15.72 22.99 -5.27
N GLU A 122 -15.06 23.88 -4.53
CA GLU A 122 -13.65 24.19 -4.66
C GLU A 122 -12.76 23.15 -3.95
N PRO A 123 -11.72 22.60 -4.59
CA PRO A 123 -10.79 21.69 -3.93
C PRO A 123 -9.79 22.47 -3.05
N GLU A 124 -9.57 22.00 -1.82
CA GLU A 124 -8.53 22.53 -0.91
C GLU A 124 -7.61 21.41 -0.44
N VAL A 125 -6.29 21.60 -0.59
CA VAL A 125 -5.29 20.59 -0.26
C VAL A 125 -5.13 20.41 1.25
N ALA A 126 -5.16 19.17 1.70
CA ALA A 126 -4.82 18.72 3.05
C ALA A 126 -3.68 17.70 3.02
N TYR A 127 -3.07 17.41 4.18
CA TYR A 127 -1.95 16.48 4.29
C TYR A 127 -2.33 15.05 3.90
N ASP A 128 -3.47 14.55 4.38
CA ASP A 128 -4.02 13.24 4.03
C ASP A 128 -5.56 13.25 4.02
N THR A 129 -6.17 12.18 3.50
CA THR A 129 -7.63 12.07 3.36
C THR A 129 -8.35 11.95 4.70
N ALA A 130 -7.85 11.11 5.60
CA ALA A 130 -8.48 10.87 6.90
C ALA A 130 -8.27 12.04 7.88
N GLY A 131 -7.09 12.68 7.82
CA GLY A 131 -6.81 13.92 8.56
C GLY A 131 -7.72 15.05 8.12
N ALA A 132 -8.01 15.19 6.83
CA ALA A 132 -8.98 16.16 6.33
C ALA A 132 -10.38 15.93 6.95
N ALA A 133 -10.82 14.67 7.07
CA ALA A 133 -12.08 14.35 7.74
C ALA A 133 -12.07 14.75 9.21
N ALA A 134 -10.98 14.48 9.95
CA ALA A 134 -10.84 14.88 11.35
C ALA A 134 -10.86 16.41 11.51
N GLU A 135 -10.20 17.15 10.59
CA GLU A 135 -10.23 18.62 10.61
C GLU A 135 -11.63 19.19 10.33
N VAL A 136 -12.37 18.62 9.38
CA VAL A 136 -13.77 19.03 9.08
C VAL A 136 -14.65 18.80 10.30
N ALA A 137 -14.53 17.63 10.94
CA ALA A 137 -15.28 17.33 12.17
C ALA A 137 -14.98 18.34 13.30
N SER A 138 -13.69 18.67 13.49
CA SER A 138 -13.27 19.56 14.58
C SER A 138 -13.68 21.04 14.36
N ARG A 139 -13.74 21.48 13.09
CA ARG A 139 -14.13 22.87 12.73
C ARG A 139 -15.64 23.10 12.81
N GLY A 140 -16.45 22.08 12.53
CA GLY A 140 -17.90 22.19 12.57
C GLY A 140 -18.51 23.07 11.48
N ASP A 141 -17.76 23.45 10.46
CA ASP A 141 -18.21 24.34 9.38
C ASP A 141 -19.07 23.56 8.38
N ARG A 142 -20.32 23.99 8.20
CA ARG A 142 -21.29 23.36 7.29
C ARG A 142 -20.99 23.59 5.81
N ALA A 143 -20.16 24.58 5.47
CA ALA A 143 -19.77 24.87 4.10
C ALA A 143 -18.52 24.09 3.64
N VAL A 144 -17.86 23.33 4.55
CA VAL A 144 -16.63 22.60 4.29
C VAL A 144 -16.87 21.09 4.41
N ALA A 145 -16.45 20.36 3.40
CA ALA A 145 -16.49 18.89 3.37
C ALA A 145 -15.07 18.31 3.28
N ALA A 146 -14.94 17.03 3.57
CA ALA A 146 -13.73 16.25 3.29
C ALA A 146 -14.02 15.20 2.21
N VAL A 147 -13.02 14.90 1.38
CA VAL A 147 -13.03 13.72 0.51
C VAL A 147 -12.20 12.64 1.17
N ALA A 148 -12.86 11.58 1.67
CA ALA A 148 -12.21 10.49 2.40
C ALA A 148 -13.02 9.19 2.28
N SER A 149 -12.59 8.15 3.03
CA SER A 149 -13.28 6.86 3.12
C SER A 149 -14.58 6.97 3.96
N ARG A 150 -15.52 6.04 3.77
CA ARG A 150 -16.67 5.88 4.69
C ARG A 150 -16.20 5.62 6.13
N ARG A 151 -15.12 4.86 6.32
CA ARG A 151 -14.54 4.60 7.63
C ARG A 151 -14.08 5.89 8.33
N ALA A 152 -13.56 6.87 7.58
CA ALA A 152 -13.21 8.18 8.12
C ALA A 152 -14.47 8.94 8.62
N ALA A 153 -15.62 8.81 7.94
CA ALA A 153 -16.87 9.36 8.42
C ALA A 153 -17.29 8.74 9.77
N GLU A 154 -17.29 7.42 9.87
CA GLU A 154 -17.64 6.68 11.10
C GLU A 154 -16.73 7.06 12.28
N ARG A 155 -15.42 7.17 12.02
CA ARG A 155 -14.42 7.54 13.05
C ARG A 155 -14.58 8.96 13.59
N ASN A 156 -15.07 9.87 12.75
CA ASN A 156 -15.15 11.30 13.08
C ASN A 156 -16.59 11.80 13.28
N GLY A 157 -17.60 10.93 13.25
CA GLY A 157 -19.01 11.32 13.42
C GLY A 157 -19.52 12.22 12.29
N LEU A 158 -18.99 12.07 11.07
CA LEU A 158 -19.41 12.83 9.89
C LEU A 158 -20.52 12.12 9.13
N ALA A 159 -21.36 12.90 8.45
CA ALA A 159 -22.35 12.41 7.50
C ALA A 159 -21.69 12.18 6.13
N VAL A 160 -22.10 11.13 5.44
CA VAL A 160 -21.73 10.88 4.04
C VAL A 160 -22.77 11.56 3.16
N LEU A 161 -22.38 12.66 2.48
CA LEU A 161 -23.26 13.41 1.58
C LEU A 161 -23.33 12.82 0.17
N ALA A 162 -22.25 12.18 -0.27
CA ALA A 162 -22.18 11.45 -1.54
C ALA A 162 -21.14 10.35 -1.47
N GLU A 163 -21.37 9.24 -2.19
CA GLU A 163 -20.49 8.09 -2.26
C GLU A 163 -19.98 7.86 -3.68
N ASP A 164 -18.83 7.16 -3.79
CA ASP A 164 -18.23 6.77 -5.06
C ASP A 164 -18.09 7.95 -6.04
N ILE A 165 -17.61 9.11 -5.52
CA ILE A 165 -17.50 10.36 -6.28
C ILE A 165 -16.27 10.46 -7.18
N ALA A 166 -15.43 9.42 -7.21
CA ALA A 166 -14.26 9.36 -8.10
C ALA A 166 -14.69 9.13 -9.56
N ALA A 167 -13.94 9.69 -10.49
CA ALA A 167 -14.08 9.40 -11.90
C ALA A 167 -13.55 7.99 -12.21
N GLY A 168 -14.44 7.06 -12.58
CA GLY A 168 -14.10 5.68 -12.92
C GLY A 168 -14.23 4.70 -11.74
N ASP A 169 -14.52 3.43 -12.09
CA ASP A 169 -14.89 2.39 -11.12
C ASP A 169 -13.70 1.57 -10.59
N GLU A 170 -12.51 1.69 -11.17
CA GLU A 170 -11.37 0.81 -10.93
C GLU A 170 -10.23 1.49 -10.16
N ASN A 171 -10.53 1.97 -8.97
CA ASN A 171 -9.52 2.51 -8.07
C ASN A 171 -9.19 1.49 -6.98
N TYR A 172 -8.06 0.82 -7.13
CA TYR A 172 -7.57 -0.19 -6.19
C TYR A 172 -6.21 0.20 -5.64
N THR A 173 -6.01 -0.03 -4.36
CA THR A 173 -4.68 0.07 -3.74
C THR A 173 -4.25 -1.30 -3.25
N ARG A 174 -3.04 -1.67 -3.62
CA ARG A 174 -2.35 -2.86 -3.17
C ARG A 174 -1.54 -2.54 -1.93
N PHE A 175 -1.65 -3.37 -0.91
CA PHE A 175 -0.96 -3.23 0.37
C PHE A 175 -0.10 -4.45 0.67
N PHE A 176 0.99 -4.24 1.40
CA PHE A 176 1.76 -5.29 2.02
C PHE A 176 1.55 -5.31 3.53
N GLY A 177 1.36 -6.53 4.08
CA GLY A 177 1.54 -6.82 5.49
C GLY A 177 3.00 -7.18 5.75
N LEU A 178 3.67 -6.43 6.61
CA LEU A 178 5.08 -6.59 6.94
C LEU A 178 5.25 -7.15 8.34
N VAL A 179 6.25 -8.03 8.52
CA VAL A 179 6.67 -8.58 9.81
C VAL A 179 8.20 -8.62 9.88
N ARG A 180 8.76 -8.86 11.05
CA ARG A 180 10.20 -9.16 11.17
C ARG A 180 10.49 -10.56 10.61
N ARG A 181 11.65 -10.75 9.99
CA ARG A 181 12.01 -12.02 9.32
C ARG A 181 12.00 -13.21 10.26
N ASP A 182 12.48 -13.01 11.47
CA ASP A 182 12.68 -14.07 12.48
C ASP A 182 11.49 -14.23 13.43
N ASP A 183 10.38 -13.51 13.16
CA ASP A 183 9.18 -13.51 13.97
C ASP A 183 8.02 -14.17 13.21
N GLY A 184 7.74 -15.43 13.51
CA GLY A 184 6.65 -16.18 12.87
C GLY A 184 5.26 -15.83 13.41
N SER A 185 5.16 -15.38 14.66
CA SER A 185 3.91 -15.18 15.40
C SER A 185 2.90 -14.24 14.71
N PRO A 186 3.31 -13.08 14.15
CA PRO A 186 2.35 -12.18 13.50
C PRO A 186 1.70 -12.76 12.22
N ARG A 187 2.37 -13.71 11.55
CA ARG A 187 1.80 -14.37 10.36
C ARG A 187 0.58 -15.22 10.69
N ASP A 188 0.56 -15.84 11.88
CA ASP A 188 -0.54 -16.67 12.32
C ASP A 188 -1.80 -15.87 12.64
N ALA A 189 -1.65 -14.56 12.92
CA ALA A 189 -2.76 -13.65 13.12
C ALA A 189 -3.47 -13.22 11.83
N ILE A 190 -2.86 -13.46 10.66
CA ILE A 190 -3.51 -13.21 9.36
C ILE A 190 -4.61 -14.27 9.17
N PRO A 191 -5.85 -13.87 8.79
CA PRO A 191 -6.94 -14.82 8.58
C PRO A 191 -6.56 -15.96 7.61
N PRO A 192 -6.95 -17.21 7.87
CA PRO A 192 -6.63 -18.36 7.00
C PRO A 192 -6.99 -18.14 5.53
N ALA A 193 -8.11 -17.47 5.25
CA ALA A 193 -8.54 -17.14 3.88
C ALA A 193 -7.53 -16.25 3.13
N LEU A 194 -6.78 -15.42 3.86
CA LEU A 194 -5.74 -14.54 3.30
C LEU A 194 -4.34 -15.15 3.36
N ARG A 195 -4.22 -16.34 3.98
CA ARG A 195 -2.98 -17.16 3.99
C ARG A 195 -3.00 -18.30 2.96
N SER A 196 -4.11 -18.49 2.27
CA SER A 196 -4.28 -19.52 1.23
C SER A 196 -4.25 -18.87 -0.15
N GLY A 197 -3.63 -19.55 -1.12
CA GLY A 197 -3.57 -19.08 -2.49
C GLY A 197 -2.23 -19.43 -3.15
N GLN A 198 -2.10 -19.06 -4.41
CA GLN A 198 -0.85 -19.21 -5.14
C GLN A 198 0.25 -18.35 -4.49
N ALA A 199 1.43 -18.90 -4.29
CA ALA A 199 2.55 -18.17 -3.76
C ALA A 199 3.00 -17.06 -4.73
N LYS A 200 3.26 -15.88 -4.20
CA LYS A 200 3.91 -14.76 -4.87
C LYS A 200 5.19 -14.40 -4.11
N THR A 201 6.24 -14.14 -4.84
CA THR A 201 7.52 -13.72 -4.26
C THR A 201 7.87 -12.35 -4.79
N SER A 202 8.16 -11.42 -3.88
CA SER A 202 8.74 -10.11 -4.21
C SER A 202 10.24 -10.13 -3.94
N LEU A 203 10.99 -9.60 -4.88
CA LEU A 203 12.44 -9.45 -4.76
C LEU A 203 12.90 -8.11 -5.32
N VAL A 204 14.10 -7.71 -4.97
CA VAL A 204 14.80 -6.60 -5.60
C VAL A 204 16.15 -7.10 -6.10
N LEU A 205 16.54 -6.65 -7.28
CA LEU A 205 17.80 -7.01 -7.91
C LEU A 205 18.48 -5.80 -8.53
N ALA A 206 19.80 -5.88 -8.70
CA ALA A 206 20.55 -5.00 -9.58
C ALA A 206 21.31 -5.80 -10.62
N VAL A 207 21.50 -5.20 -11.78
CA VAL A 207 22.30 -5.76 -12.87
C VAL A 207 23.46 -4.83 -13.20
N LYS A 208 24.52 -5.37 -13.79
CA LYS A 208 25.63 -4.55 -14.30
C LYS A 208 25.11 -3.69 -15.44
N ASP A 209 25.55 -2.44 -15.53
CA ASP A 209 25.19 -1.53 -16.61
C ASP A 209 25.90 -1.94 -17.91
N ARG A 210 25.21 -2.79 -18.67
CA ARG A 210 25.64 -3.27 -20.02
C ARG A 210 24.43 -3.70 -20.82
N PRO A 211 24.53 -3.63 -22.18
CA PRO A 211 23.46 -4.08 -23.05
C PRO A 211 23.02 -5.52 -22.76
N GLY A 212 21.71 -5.75 -22.64
CA GLY A 212 21.11 -7.07 -22.42
C GLY A 212 21.16 -7.58 -20.97
N ALA A 213 21.78 -6.88 -20.01
CA ALA A 213 21.95 -7.37 -18.64
C ALA A 213 20.62 -7.67 -17.96
N LEU A 214 19.61 -6.80 -18.08
CA LEU A 214 18.29 -7.03 -17.51
C LEU A 214 17.58 -8.22 -18.19
N VAL A 215 17.68 -8.33 -19.51
CA VAL A 215 17.10 -9.46 -20.27
C VAL A 215 17.68 -10.78 -19.78
N LEU A 216 19.01 -10.87 -19.67
CA LEU A 216 19.71 -12.07 -19.16
C LEU A 216 19.34 -12.40 -17.72
N ALA A 217 19.07 -11.40 -16.88
CA ALA A 217 18.64 -11.60 -15.50
C ALA A 217 17.20 -12.15 -15.41
N LEU A 218 16.29 -11.73 -16.29
CA LEU A 218 14.89 -12.15 -16.28
C LEU A 218 14.60 -13.40 -17.12
N GLN A 219 15.47 -13.72 -18.10
CA GLN A 219 15.30 -14.88 -18.99
C GLN A 219 15.10 -16.23 -18.27
N PRO A 220 15.76 -16.54 -17.12
CA PRO A 220 15.56 -17.78 -16.40
C PRO A 220 14.10 -18.01 -15.97
N PHE A 221 13.38 -16.95 -15.61
CA PHE A 221 11.97 -17.06 -15.24
C PHE A 221 11.10 -17.44 -16.43
N ALA A 222 11.32 -16.80 -17.58
CA ALA A 222 10.60 -17.14 -18.81
C ALA A 222 10.87 -18.59 -19.24
N ALA A 223 12.14 -19.04 -19.19
CA ALA A 223 12.53 -20.41 -19.53
C ALA A 223 11.92 -21.45 -18.57
N ALA A 224 11.73 -21.08 -17.31
CA ALA A 224 11.12 -21.93 -16.28
C ALA A 224 9.57 -21.84 -16.25
N GLY A 225 8.92 -21.02 -17.10
CA GLY A 225 7.48 -20.81 -17.07
C GLY A 225 6.97 -20.05 -15.85
N VAL A 226 7.86 -19.31 -15.15
CA VAL A 226 7.52 -18.49 -13.98
C VAL A 226 7.07 -17.11 -14.44
N ASN A 227 5.81 -16.76 -14.14
CA ASN A 227 5.24 -15.47 -14.53
C ASN A 227 5.79 -14.34 -13.66
N LEU A 228 6.14 -13.21 -14.29
CA LEU A 228 6.49 -11.96 -13.64
C LEU A 228 5.28 -11.03 -13.64
N ALA A 229 4.70 -10.77 -12.44
CA ALA A 229 3.50 -9.98 -12.30
C ALA A 229 3.76 -8.47 -12.25
N LYS A 230 4.99 -8.08 -11.85
CA LYS A 230 5.40 -6.67 -11.74
C LYS A 230 6.89 -6.52 -11.99
N ILE A 231 7.25 -5.41 -12.59
CA ILE A 231 8.62 -4.89 -12.61
C ILE A 231 8.60 -3.37 -12.43
N GLU A 232 9.38 -2.87 -11.46
CA GLU A 232 9.51 -1.43 -11.17
C GLU A 232 10.98 -1.08 -11.10
N SER A 233 11.44 -0.13 -11.91
CA SER A 233 12.82 0.33 -11.90
C SER A 233 12.99 1.54 -10.98
N ARG A 234 14.04 1.53 -10.14
CA ARG A 234 14.35 2.62 -9.21
C ARG A 234 15.84 2.93 -9.21
N PRO A 235 16.25 4.22 -9.10
CA PRO A 235 17.64 4.56 -8.84
C PRO A 235 18.13 3.86 -7.57
N SER A 236 19.32 3.25 -7.63
CA SER A 236 19.87 2.48 -6.49
C SER A 236 20.25 3.37 -5.32
N ARG A 237 20.48 4.66 -5.55
CA ARG A 237 21.06 5.65 -4.61
C ARG A 237 22.45 5.27 -4.05
N GLN A 238 23.07 4.21 -4.57
CA GLN A 238 24.44 3.81 -4.22
C GLN A 238 25.46 4.48 -5.14
N ALA A 239 25.14 4.61 -6.41
CA ALA A 239 25.89 5.39 -7.39
C ALA A 239 24.94 6.11 -8.36
N ALA A 240 25.42 7.18 -8.98
CA ALA A 240 24.67 7.90 -10.02
C ALA A 240 24.39 6.95 -11.20
N TRP A 241 23.15 6.96 -11.68
CA TRP A 241 22.69 6.17 -12.84
C TRP A 241 22.69 4.65 -12.66
N GLU A 242 22.91 4.14 -11.44
CA GLU A 242 22.63 2.74 -11.11
C GLU A 242 21.15 2.55 -10.78
N TYR A 243 20.60 1.44 -11.29
CA TYR A 243 19.19 1.08 -11.07
C TYR A 243 19.07 -0.27 -10.36
N CYS A 244 18.09 -0.35 -9.48
CA CYS A 244 17.58 -1.61 -8.97
C CYS A 244 16.17 -1.85 -9.50
N PHE A 245 15.80 -3.13 -9.60
CA PHE A 245 14.52 -3.57 -10.15
C PHE A 245 13.78 -4.36 -9.08
N TYR A 246 12.61 -3.89 -8.70
CA TYR A 246 11.68 -4.64 -7.86
C TYR A 246 10.83 -5.50 -8.78
N VAL A 247 10.76 -6.78 -8.48
CA VAL A 247 10.07 -7.77 -9.31
C VAL A 247 9.18 -8.61 -8.40
N ASP A 248 7.92 -8.78 -8.83
CA ASP A 248 7.02 -9.76 -8.25
C ASP A 248 6.86 -10.92 -9.20
N LEU A 249 7.02 -12.12 -8.73
CA LEU A 249 6.86 -13.36 -9.50
C LEU A 249 5.85 -14.30 -8.84
N HIS A 250 5.17 -15.09 -9.66
CA HIS A 250 4.29 -16.16 -9.18
C HIS A 250 5.12 -17.41 -8.92
N GLY A 251 5.22 -17.81 -7.67
CA GLY A 251 5.93 -19.00 -7.25
C GLY A 251 6.62 -18.88 -5.89
N ASP A 252 6.92 -20.02 -5.30
CA ASP A 252 7.67 -20.15 -4.04
C ASP A 252 9.13 -20.47 -4.35
N PRO A 253 10.11 -19.73 -3.77
CA PRO A 253 11.53 -20.04 -3.88
C PRO A 253 11.94 -21.41 -3.33
N ALA A 254 11.12 -22.01 -2.47
CA ALA A 254 11.36 -23.37 -1.96
C ALA A 254 11.02 -24.45 -3.00
N GLU A 255 10.24 -24.12 -4.02
CA GLU A 255 9.75 -25.06 -5.01
C GLU A 255 10.43 -24.86 -6.39
N SER A 256 10.64 -25.97 -7.14
CA SER A 256 10.93 -25.92 -8.55
C SER A 256 9.60 -25.55 -9.31
N PRO A 257 9.64 -24.73 -10.38
CA PRO A 257 10.84 -24.22 -11.10
C PRO A 257 11.39 -22.89 -10.57
N THR A 258 10.71 -22.22 -9.62
CA THR A 258 11.10 -20.90 -9.10
C THR A 258 12.49 -20.92 -8.48
N ARG A 259 12.80 -21.95 -7.68
CA ARG A 259 14.11 -22.14 -7.04
C ARG A 259 15.25 -22.16 -8.06
N GLU A 260 15.07 -22.88 -9.15
CA GLU A 260 16.08 -23.02 -10.21
C GLU A 260 16.31 -21.69 -10.95
N ALA A 261 15.24 -21.00 -11.32
CA ALA A 261 15.31 -19.70 -11.96
C ALA A 261 16.03 -18.67 -11.05
N LEU A 262 15.72 -18.64 -9.75
CA LEU A 262 16.39 -17.78 -8.77
C LEU A 262 17.87 -18.13 -8.60
N ALA A 263 18.24 -19.41 -8.64
CA ALA A 263 19.65 -19.82 -8.59
C ALA A 263 20.45 -19.31 -9.78
N ILE A 264 19.85 -19.26 -10.98
CA ILE A 264 20.47 -18.68 -12.18
C ILE A 264 20.53 -17.16 -12.05
N LEU A 265 19.43 -16.50 -11.63
CA LEU A 265 19.38 -15.06 -11.41
C LEU A 265 20.51 -14.60 -10.47
N ARG A 266 20.74 -15.29 -9.34
CA ARG A 266 21.81 -14.95 -8.38
C ARG A 266 23.22 -15.01 -8.97
N ARG A 267 23.43 -15.77 -10.06
CA ARG A 267 24.71 -15.83 -10.78
C ARG A 267 24.86 -14.77 -11.86
N THR A 268 23.75 -14.25 -12.37
CA THR A 268 23.72 -13.30 -13.51
C THR A 268 23.56 -11.85 -13.05
N ALA A 269 22.81 -11.61 -11.98
CA ALA A 269 22.62 -10.30 -11.37
C ALA A 269 23.88 -9.84 -10.61
N ALA A 270 24.01 -8.54 -10.37
CA ALA A 270 25.05 -8.00 -9.48
C ALA A 270 24.75 -8.38 -8.01
N TRP A 271 23.49 -8.28 -7.63
CA TRP A 271 22.97 -8.77 -6.35
C TRP A 271 21.45 -9.00 -6.44
N VAL A 272 20.92 -9.84 -5.56
CA VAL A 272 19.50 -10.16 -5.44
C VAL A 272 19.13 -10.25 -3.96
N GLU A 273 18.01 -9.64 -3.59
CA GLU A 273 17.45 -9.72 -2.25
C GLU A 273 15.97 -10.11 -2.31
N LEU A 274 15.56 -11.13 -1.55
CA LEU A 274 14.16 -11.51 -1.39
C LEU A 274 13.51 -10.60 -0.35
N LEU A 275 12.40 -9.96 -0.72
CA LEU A 275 11.63 -9.11 0.17
C LEU A 275 10.56 -9.89 0.93
N GLY A 276 10.06 -10.99 0.36
CA GLY A 276 9.12 -11.91 1.00
C GLY A 276 8.47 -12.86 0.01
N THR A 277 7.95 -13.97 0.56
CA THR A 277 7.05 -14.92 -0.12
C THR A 277 5.77 -14.98 0.66
N TYR A 278 4.64 -14.80 -0.01
CA TYR A 278 3.33 -14.63 0.60
C TYR A 278 2.23 -15.12 -0.35
N PRO A 279 1.04 -15.45 0.15
CA PRO A 279 -0.12 -15.74 -0.69
C PRO A 279 -0.51 -14.54 -1.54
N MET A 280 -0.76 -14.77 -2.82
CA MET A 280 -1.31 -13.76 -3.72
C MET A 280 -2.75 -13.40 -3.30
N ALA A 281 -3.08 -12.12 -3.31
CA ALA A 281 -4.46 -11.68 -3.10
C ALA A 281 -5.35 -12.17 -4.25
N ASN A 282 -6.45 -12.86 -3.91
CA ASN A 282 -7.38 -13.45 -4.88
C ASN A 282 -8.43 -12.44 -5.40
N GLY A 283 -8.35 -11.18 -4.98
CA GLY A 283 -9.28 -10.10 -5.32
C GLY A 283 -9.28 -9.00 -4.26
N PRO A 284 -10.10 -7.97 -4.44
CA PRO A 284 -10.29 -6.94 -3.43
C PRO A 284 -10.89 -7.51 -2.14
N LEU A 285 -10.42 -6.96 -1.01
CA LEU A 285 -10.95 -7.25 0.33
C LEU A 285 -12.40 -6.78 0.45
#